data_017f76fb0c530caa81661bee2a9506e7
#
_entry.id   017f76fb0c530caa81661bee2a9506e7
#
_cell.length_a   1.000
_cell.length_b   1.000
_cell.length_c   1.000
_cell.angle_alpha   90.00
_cell.angle_beta   90.00
_cell.angle_gamma   90.00
#
_symmetry.space_group_name_H-M   'P 1'
#
loop_
_entity.id
_entity.type
_entity.pdbx_description
1 polymer ?
#
loop_
_entity_poly.entity_id
_entity_poly.type
_entity_poly.pdbx_seq_one_letter_code
_entity_poly.pdbx_strand_id
1 'polypeptide(L)'
;MTDKISALQEKVKANPKQVFHRYSLAQAYFEANQLELACAEFEECLEARPDWMMAALFLGKAYLESDKQDKARENLEMALFLAKEQNHDDPAEEASQLLKECSRSE
;
A
#
# COMPACT_ATOMS: atom_id res chain seq x y z
N MET A 1 21.30 -3.14 -16.89
CA MET A 1 20.84 -1.93 -16.19
C MET A 1 20.22 -2.31 -14.87
N THR A 2 20.77 -1.81 -13.79
CA THR A 2 20.21 -2.08 -12.47
C THR A 2 19.00 -1.19 -12.30
N ASP A 3 17.86 -1.77 -12.19
CA ASP A 3 16.68 -0.99 -11.98
C ASP A 3 16.44 -0.76 -10.49
N LYS A 4 15.50 0.12 -10.21
CA LYS A 4 15.14 0.50 -8.86
C LYS A 4 14.70 -0.72 -8.03
N ILE A 5 13.97 -1.63 -8.63
CA ILE A 5 13.46 -2.82 -7.96
C ILE A 5 14.60 -3.71 -7.48
N SER A 6 15.57 -4.00 -8.36
CA SER A 6 16.71 -4.84 -7.99
C SER A 6 17.50 -4.23 -6.84
N ALA A 7 17.74 -2.92 -6.89
CA ALA A 7 18.47 -2.23 -5.84
C ALA A 7 17.72 -2.33 -4.51
N LEU A 8 16.40 -2.18 -4.52
CA LEU A 8 15.60 -2.25 -3.31
C LEU A 8 15.51 -3.67 -2.77
N GLN A 9 15.44 -4.67 -3.67
CA GLN A 9 15.47 -6.06 -3.25
C GLN A 9 16.74 -6.37 -2.48
N GLU A 10 17.87 -5.85 -2.95
CA GLU A 10 19.14 -6.06 -2.25
C GLU A 10 19.14 -5.41 -0.87
N LYS A 11 18.55 -4.23 -0.75
CA LYS A 11 18.45 -3.56 0.54
C LYS A 11 17.60 -4.35 1.53
N VAL A 12 16.49 -4.92 1.07
CA VAL A 12 15.64 -5.74 1.91
C VAL A 12 16.38 -6.99 2.37
N LYS A 13 17.13 -7.61 1.46
CA LYS A 13 17.93 -8.79 1.81
C LYS A 13 18.99 -8.47 2.85
N ALA A 14 19.65 -7.33 2.70
CA ALA A 14 20.71 -6.93 3.61
C ALA A 14 20.19 -6.55 4.98
N ASN A 15 18.97 -5.99 5.04
CA ASN A 15 18.37 -5.51 6.29
C ASN A 15 16.90 -5.90 6.36
N PRO A 16 16.59 -7.20 6.57
CA PRO A 16 15.20 -7.65 6.52
C PRO A 16 14.29 -7.06 7.59
N LYS A 17 14.87 -6.54 8.66
CA LYS A 17 14.07 -5.91 9.72
C LYS A 17 13.75 -4.45 9.46
N GLN A 18 14.37 -3.85 8.43
CA GLN A 18 14.14 -2.45 8.12
C GLN A 18 12.94 -2.32 7.20
N VAL A 19 11.77 -2.05 7.81
CA VAL A 19 10.51 -2.06 7.06
C VAL A 19 10.41 -0.95 6.02
N PHE A 20 11.17 0.15 6.19
CA PHE A 20 11.14 1.22 5.19
C PHE A 20 11.68 0.76 3.84
N HIS A 21 12.63 -0.18 3.84
CA HIS A 21 13.13 -0.74 2.58
C HIS A 21 12.02 -1.55 1.90
N ARG A 22 11.23 -2.28 2.68
CA ARG A 22 10.09 -3.02 2.12
C ARG A 22 9.04 -2.09 1.56
N TYR A 23 8.77 -1.01 2.28
CA TYR A 23 7.81 -0.01 1.83
C TYR A 23 8.25 0.58 0.49
N SER A 24 9.52 0.96 0.38
CA SER A 24 10.06 1.49 -0.87
C SER A 24 9.98 0.47 -2.00
N LEU A 25 10.28 -0.79 -1.70
CA LEU A 25 10.18 -1.87 -2.68
C LEU A 25 8.74 -2.06 -3.13
N ALA A 26 7.81 -2.04 -2.18
CA ALA A 26 6.38 -2.15 -2.50
C ALA A 26 5.94 -1.04 -3.45
N GLN A 27 6.36 0.20 -3.17
CA GLN A 27 6.04 1.33 -4.04
C GLN A 27 6.62 1.15 -5.44
N ALA A 28 7.84 0.64 -5.53
CA ALA A 28 8.47 0.40 -6.82
C ALA A 28 7.73 -0.67 -7.60
N TYR A 29 7.30 -1.74 -6.93
CA TYR A 29 6.48 -2.77 -7.57
C TYR A 29 5.16 -2.18 -8.07
N PHE A 30 4.53 -1.34 -7.25
CA PHE A 30 3.26 -0.70 -7.62
C PHE A 30 3.43 0.15 -8.87
N GLU A 31 4.49 0.96 -8.91
CA GLU A 31 4.78 1.83 -10.07
C GLU A 31 5.07 1.02 -11.32
N ALA A 32 5.64 -0.17 -11.15
CA ALA A 32 5.94 -1.07 -12.27
C ALA A 32 4.75 -1.96 -12.64
N ASN A 33 3.60 -1.72 -12.01
CA ASN A 33 2.38 -2.50 -12.23
C ASN A 33 2.52 -3.97 -11.87
N GLN A 34 3.45 -4.28 -10.96
CA GLN A 34 3.58 -5.63 -10.41
C GLN A 34 2.78 -5.68 -9.12
N LEU A 35 1.46 -5.71 -9.28
CA LEU A 35 0.52 -5.48 -8.19
C LEU A 35 0.53 -6.55 -7.11
N GLU A 36 0.66 -7.81 -7.50
CA GLU A 36 0.67 -8.89 -6.51
C GLU A 36 1.89 -8.80 -5.60
N LEU A 37 3.05 -8.50 -6.18
CA LEU A 37 4.27 -8.32 -5.40
C LEU A 37 4.17 -7.09 -4.50
N ALA A 38 3.59 -6.01 -5.03
CA ALA A 38 3.38 -4.80 -4.23
C ALA A 38 2.50 -5.10 -3.03
N CYS A 39 1.40 -5.81 -3.24
CA CYS A 39 0.48 -6.16 -2.15
C CYS A 39 1.19 -6.97 -1.08
N ALA A 40 2.00 -7.95 -1.47
CA ALA A 40 2.71 -8.78 -0.51
C ALA A 40 3.64 -7.95 0.38
N GLU A 41 4.37 -7.02 -0.23
CA GLU A 41 5.29 -6.18 0.54
C GLU A 41 4.57 -5.17 1.43
N PHE A 42 3.48 -4.57 0.92
CA PHE A 42 2.70 -3.65 1.75
C PHE A 42 2.06 -4.38 2.93
N GLU A 43 1.63 -5.62 2.74
CA GLU A 43 1.07 -6.41 3.84
C GLU A 43 2.10 -6.67 4.92
N GLU A 44 3.35 -6.95 4.52
CA GLU A 44 4.43 -7.10 5.47
C GLU A 44 4.67 -5.82 6.27
N CYS A 45 4.57 -4.68 5.60
CA CYS A 45 4.70 -3.39 6.27
C CYS A 45 3.62 -3.19 7.33
N LEU A 46 2.38 -3.54 7.00
CA LEU A 46 1.26 -3.39 7.94
C LEU A 46 1.32 -4.39 9.07
N GLU A 47 1.89 -5.57 8.83
CA GLU A 47 2.09 -6.53 9.88
C GLU A 47 3.09 -6.00 10.91
N ALA A 48 4.15 -5.34 10.42
CA ALA A 48 5.15 -4.73 11.30
C ALA A 48 4.63 -3.47 11.98
N ARG A 49 3.83 -2.68 11.26
CA ARG A 49 3.29 -1.41 11.75
C ARG A 49 1.83 -1.26 11.33
N PRO A 50 0.89 -1.75 12.16
CA PRO A 50 -0.53 -1.71 11.79
C PRO A 50 -1.10 -0.31 11.61
N ASP A 51 -0.46 0.72 12.18
CA ASP A 51 -0.92 2.10 12.08
C ASP A 51 -0.26 2.88 10.94
N TRP A 52 0.37 2.18 10.00
CA TRP A 52 1.05 2.83 8.87
C TRP A 52 0.03 3.20 7.81
N MET A 53 -0.50 4.41 7.93
CA MET A 53 -1.60 4.90 7.08
C MET A 53 -1.29 4.82 5.59
N MET A 54 -0.10 5.28 5.17
CA MET A 54 0.24 5.27 3.75
C MET A 54 0.38 3.86 3.19
N ALA A 55 0.86 2.91 4.00
CA ALA A 55 0.94 1.52 3.55
C ALA A 55 -0.47 0.95 3.31
N ALA A 56 -1.40 1.28 4.20
CA ALA A 56 -2.80 0.85 4.03
C ALA A 56 -3.42 1.48 2.78
N LEU A 57 -3.15 2.76 2.55
CA LEU A 57 -3.69 3.45 1.37
C LEU A 57 -3.17 2.84 0.08
N PHE A 58 -1.85 2.65 -0.02
CA PHE A 58 -1.25 2.03 -1.20
C PHE A 58 -1.75 0.60 -1.41
N LEU A 59 -1.86 -0.15 -0.33
CA LEU A 59 -2.35 -1.53 -0.42
C LEU A 59 -3.78 -1.56 -0.95
N GLY A 60 -4.62 -0.64 -0.46
CA GLY A 60 -5.98 -0.52 -0.97
C GLY A 60 -5.99 -0.20 -2.46
N LYS A 61 -5.12 0.72 -2.89
CA LYS A 61 -5.02 1.09 -4.30
C LYS A 61 -4.56 -0.11 -5.15
N ALA A 62 -3.59 -0.85 -4.66
CA ALA A 62 -3.07 -2.01 -5.39
C ALA A 62 -4.13 -3.10 -5.53
N TYR A 63 -4.89 -3.35 -4.47
CA TYR A 63 -5.98 -4.31 -4.54
C TYR A 63 -7.08 -3.85 -5.49
N LEU A 64 -7.37 -2.55 -5.48
CA LEU A 64 -8.39 -2.01 -6.38
C LEU A 64 -7.98 -2.21 -7.83
N GLU A 65 -6.72 -1.94 -8.16
CA GLU A 65 -6.22 -2.10 -9.53
C GLU A 65 -6.09 -3.55 -9.95
N SER A 66 -6.02 -4.48 -8.99
CA SER A 66 -5.98 -5.90 -9.31
C SER A 66 -7.35 -6.57 -9.16
N ASP A 67 -8.40 -5.77 -9.12
CA ASP A 67 -9.79 -6.25 -9.07
C ASP A 67 -10.16 -7.05 -7.81
N LYS A 68 -9.50 -6.77 -6.72
CA LYS A 68 -9.82 -7.41 -5.44
C LYS A 68 -10.59 -6.42 -4.58
N GLN A 69 -11.85 -6.23 -4.94
CA GLN A 69 -12.71 -5.18 -4.37
C GLN A 69 -12.87 -5.26 -2.86
N ASP A 70 -13.11 -6.47 -2.34
CA ASP A 70 -13.33 -6.64 -0.91
C ASP A 70 -12.11 -6.25 -0.09
N LYS A 71 -10.94 -6.72 -0.53
CA LYS A 71 -9.69 -6.39 0.15
C LYS A 71 -9.34 -4.92 -0.01
N ALA A 72 -9.64 -4.37 -1.18
CA ALA A 72 -9.41 -2.94 -1.41
C ALA A 72 -10.24 -2.12 -0.42
N ARG A 73 -11.51 -2.47 -0.27
CA ARG A 73 -12.41 -1.75 0.65
C ARG A 73 -11.90 -1.80 2.08
N GLU A 74 -11.51 -2.99 2.55
CA GLU A 74 -10.98 -3.14 3.91
C GLU A 74 -9.79 -2.23 4.16
N ASN A 75 -8.86 -2.22 3.23
CA ASN A 75 -7.63 -1.44 3.42
C ASN A 75 -7.87 0.06 3.25
N LEU A 76 -8.78 0.44 2.35
CA LEU A 76 -9.12 1.85 2.19
C LEU A 76 -9.88 2.39 3.39
N GLU A 77 -10.73 1.57 4.00
CA GLU A 77 -11.42 1.97 5.23
C GLU A 77 -10.42 2.15 6.37
N MET A 78 -9.45 1.24 6.46
CA MET A 78 -8.40 1.36 7.45
C MET A 78 -7.58 2.63 7.22
N ALA A 79 -7.22 2.88 5.95
CA ALA A 79 -6.45 4.07 5.61
C ALA A 79 -7.21 5.35 5.97
N LEU A 80 -8.51 5.36 5.69
CA LEU A 80 -9.35 6.51 6.03
C LEU A 80 -9.39 6.74 7.54
N PHE A 81 -9.59 5.69 8.30
CA PHE A 81 -9.61 5.77 9.75
C PHE A 81 -8.27 6.32 10.28
N LEU A 82 -7.17 5.75 9.82
CA LEU A 82 -5.85 6.18 10.28
C LEU A 82 -5.54 7.62 9.85
N ALA A 83 -5.93 7.99 8.63
CA ALA A 83 -5.70 9.34 8.15
C ALA A 83 -6.43 10.37 9.02
N LYS A 84 -7.66 10.05 9.40
CA LYS A 84 -8.43 10.95 10.28
C LYS A 84 -7.82 11.02 11.67
N GLU A 85 -7.41 9.87 12.21
CA GLU A 85 -6.76 9.81 13.52
C GLU A 85 -5.47 10.62 13.56
N GLN A 86 -4.75 10.61 12.45
CA GLN A 86 -3.44 11.26 12.36
C GLN A 86 -3.50 12.65 11.76
N ASN A 87 -4.71 13.13 11.46
CA ASN A 87 -4.95 14.48 10.90
C ASN A 87 -4.30 14.69 9.53
N HIS A 88 -4.37 13.69 8.66
CA HIS A 88 -3.88 13.77 7.29
C HIS A 88 -5.06 13.94 6.35
N ASP A 89 -5.41 15.19 6.04
CA ASP A 89 -6.61 15.49 5.26
C ASP A 89 -6.56 14.97 3.82
N ASP A 90 -5.43 15.16 3.15
CA ASP A 90 -5.32 14.73 1.74
C ASP A 90 -5.45 13.21 1.57
N PRO A 91 -4.71 12.39 2.35
CA PRO A 91 -4.92 10.94 2.27
C PRO A 91 -6.33 10.52 2.68
N ALA A 92 -6.95 11.22 3.64
CA ALA A 92 -8.32 10.89 4.04
C ALA A 92 -9.28 11.11 2.88
N GLU A 93 -9.11 12.22 2.17
CA GLU A 93 -9.95 12.52 1.02
C GLU A 93 -9.74 11.54 -0.11
N GLU A 94 -8.48 11.17 -0.37
CA GLU A 94 -8.14 10.19 -1.39
C GLU A 94 -8.78 8.83 -1.06
N ALA A 95 -8.67 8.38 0.18
CA ALA A 95 -9.27 7.11 0.60
C ALA A 95 -10.79 7.14 0.45
N SER A 96 -11.43 8.25 0.84
CA SER A 96 -12.89 8.41 0.67
C SER A 96 -13.30 8.30 -0.78
N GLN A 97 -12.55 8.96 -1.66
CA GLN A 97 -12.85 8.95 -3.07
C GLN A 97 -12.72 7.55 -3.67
N LEU A 98 -11.66 6.86 -3.30
CA LEU A 98 -11.43 5.49 -3.78
C LEU A 98 -12.49 4.52 -3.25
N LEU A 99 -12.97 4.73 -2.03
CA LEU A 99 -14.04 3.92 -1.48
C LEU A 99 -15.34 4.09 -2.28
N LYS A 100 -15.61 5.29 -2.74
CA LYS A 100 -16.76 5.54 -3.61
C LYS A 100 -16.62 4.76 -4.92
N GLU A 101 -15.41 4.71 -5.46
CA GLU A 101 -15.16 3.94 -6.68
C GLU A 101 -15.37 2.46 -6.46
N CYS A 102 -14.95 1.92 -5.31
CA CYS A 102 -15.21 0.53 -4.97
C CYS A 102 -16.71 0.21 -4.98
N SER A 103 -17.50 1.09 -4.36
CA SER A 103 -18.95 0.89 -4.29
C SER A 103 -19.60 0.92 -5.67
N ARG A 104 -19.08 1.75 -6.56
CA ARG A 104 -19.65 1.89 -7.90
C ARG A 104 -19.38 0.69 -8.78
N SER A 105 -18.32 -0.04 -8.49
CA SER A 105 -17.93 -1.20 -9.28
C SER A 105 -18.74 -2.45 -8.95
N GLU A 106 -19.53 -2.40 -7.90
CA GLU A 106 -20.37 -3.56 -7.48
C GLU A 106 -21.77 -3.56 -8.12
#